data_7da0d3e6204b1a475e23614c390c6e09
#
_entry.id   7da0d3e6204b1a475e23614c390c6e09
#
_cell.length_a   1.000
_cell.length_b   1.000
_cell.length_c   1.000
_cell.angle_alpha   90.00
_cell.angle_beta   90.00
_cell.angle_gamma   90.00
#
_symmetry.space_group_name_H-M   'P 1'
#
loop_
_entity.id
_entity.type
_entity.pdbx_description
1 polymer ?
#
loop_
_entity_poly.entity_id
_entity_poly.type
_entity_poly.pdbx_seq_one_letter_code
_entity_poly.pdbx_strand_id
1 'polypeptide(L)'
;MIVENKYFEDIKRIWKHNNSGFITEESNEMLINNNDILKIVYLENNVPVGYVAVYTKDDFCKLEDFPDKIDRNGKVSYIWEIVTDKKYMGKGIASKLMQYLLNKFKGCKIYSCIAKDNIPSLKLHEKYGFKEAYRFTDCKEQIMLVKNN
;
A
#
# COMPACT_ATOMS: atom_id res chain seq x y z
N MET A 1 0.37 17.70 5.27
CA MET A 1 -0.74 17.88 4.30
C MET A 1 -0.77 16.68 3.37
N ILE A 2 -1.96 16.24 3.02
CA ILE A 2 -2.14 15.10 2.11
C ILE A 2 -2.77 15.58 0.80
N VAL A 3 -2.23 15.12 -0.33
CA VAL A 3 -2.76 15.40 -1.66
C VAL A 3 -2.92 14.08 -2.44
N GLU A 4 -3.77 14.09 -3.46
CA GLU A 4 -4.05 12.91 -4.26
C GLU A 4 -3.61 13.11 -5.72
N ASN A 5 -3.11 12.04 -6.33
CA ASN A 5 -2.76 11.94 -7.76
C ASN A 5 -1.85 13.08 -8.25
N LYS A 6 -0.87 13.42 -7.43
CA LYS A 6 0.16 14.43 -7.72
C LYS A 6 1.53 13.92 -7.32
N TYR A 7 2.57 14.61 -7.76
CA TYR A 7 3.95 14.35 -7.35
C TYR A 7 4.48 12.98 -7.80
N PHE A 8 4.17 12.56 -9.03
CA PHE A 8 4.56 11.24 -9.54
C PHE A 8 6.08 11.03 -9.59
N GLU A 9 6.85 12.06 -9.91
CA GLU A 9 8.32 11.97 -9.90
C GLU A 9 8.86 11.81 -8.47
N ASP A 10 8.19 12.41 -7.49
CA ASP A 10 8.54 12.23 -6.07
C ASP A 10 8.19 10.83 -5.57
N ILE A 11 7.10 10.24 -6.05
CA ILE A 11 6.75 8.84 -5.76
C ILE A 11 7.89 7.93 -6.24
N LYS A 12 8.40 8.11 -7.45
CA LYS A 12 9.55 7.37 -7.98
C LYS A 12 10.80 7.57 -7.10
N ARG A 13 11.08 8.81 -6.71
CA ARG A 13 12.21 9.14 -5.85
C ARG A 13 12.12 8.46 -4.50
N ILE A 14 10.95 8.53 -3.84
CA ILE A 14 10.71 7.93 -2.54
C ILE A 14 10.84 6.41 -2.64
N TRP A 15 10.27 5.80 -3.67
CA TRP A 15 10.39 4.36 -3.91
C TRP A 15 11.87 3.95 -4.06
N LYS A 16 12.64 4.65 -4.87
CA LYS A 16 14.07 4.35 -5.08
C LYS A 16 14.88 4.46 -3.79
N HIS A 17 14.61 5.48 -2.97
CA HIS A 17 15.27 5.68 -1.69
C HIS A 17 15.01 4.54 -0.70
N ASN A 18 13.82 3.95 -0.77
CA ASN A 18 13.36 2.96 0.21
C ASN A 18 13.27 1.55 -0.34
N ASN A 19 13.71 1.34 -1.58
CA ASN A 19 13.56 0.03 -2.23
C ASN A 19 14.37 -1.04 -1.50
N SER A 20 13.65 -1.94 -0.84
CA SER A 20 14.21 -3.11 -0.15
C SER A 20 14.28 -4.35 -1.05
N GLY A 21 13.97 -4.20 -2.36
CA GLY A 21 13.91 -5.29 -3.31
C GLY A 21 12.56 -6.02 -3.36
N PHE A 22 11.56 -5.57 -2.58
CA PHE A 22 10.23 -6.18 -2.57
C PHE A 22 9.37 -5.76 -3.76
N ILE A 23 9.60 -4.57 -4.31
CA ILE A 23 8.83 -4.01 -5.41
C ILE A 23 9.78 -3.64 -6.54
N THR A 24 9.48 -4.10 -7.75
CA THR A 24 10.29 -3.84 -8.93
C THR A 24 10.04 -2.44 -9.49
N GLU A 25 11.00 -1.93 -10.26
CA GLU A 25 10.83 -0.66 -11.00
C GLU A 25 9.63 -0.71 -11.94
N GLU A 26 9.41 -1.83 -12.61
CA GLU A 26 8.27 -2.05 -13.50
C GLU A 26 6.94 -1.95 -12.75
N SER A 27 6.86 -2.53 -11.56
CA SER A 27 5.67 -2.46 -10.70
C SER A 27 5.41 -1.03 -10.24
N ASN A 28 6.45 -0.27 -9.90
CA ASN A 28 6.32 1.13 -9.51
C ASN A 28 5.88 2.01 -10.69
N GLU A 29 6.41 1.78 -11.89
CA GLU A 29 5.97 2.49 -13.09
C GLU A 29 4.51 2.17 -13.43
N MET A 30 4.10 0.90 -13.32
CA MET A 30 2.73 0.50 -13.53
C MET A 30 1.80 1.20 -12.54
N LEU A 31 2.19 1.29 -11.29
CA LEU A 31 1.46 2.03 -10.27
C LEU A 31 1.23 3.49 -10.69
N ILE A 32 2.27 4.16 -11.15
CA ILE A 32 2.21 5.57 -11.54
C ILE A 32 1.29 5.78 -12.74
N ASN A 33 1.33 4.88 -13.71
CA ASN A 33 0.60 5.01 -14.97
C ASN A 33 -0.82 4.45 -14.95
N ASN A 34 -1.19 3.72 -13.90
CA ASN A 34 -2.52 3.11 -13.79
C ASN A 34 -3.51 4.05 -13.10
N ASN A 35 -4.52 4.51 -13.84
CA ASN A 35 -5.53 5.44 -13.32
C ASN A 35 -6.50 4.80 -12.30
N ASP A 36 -6.54 3.46 -12.21
CA ASP A 36 -7.31 2.75 -11.19
C ASP A 36 -6.56 2.65 -9.86
N ILE A 37 -5.33 3.12 -9.80
CA ILE A 37 -4.55 3.23 -8.57
C ILE A 37 -4.57 4.68 -8.10
N LEU A 38 -5.20 4.91 -6.95
CA LEU A 38 -5.19 6.19 -6.27
C LEU A 38 -3.84 6.37 -5.56
N LYS A 39 -3.15 7.47 -5.83
CA LYS A 39 -1.88 7.83 -5.19
C LYS A 39 -2.16 8.91 -4.15
N ILE A 40 -1.95 8.58 -2.88
CA ILE A 40 -2.15 9.49 -1.74
C ILE A 40 -0.76 9.86 -1.23
N VAL A 41 -0.42 11.14 -1.30
CA VAL A 41 0.94 11.64 -1.00
C VAL A 41 0.92 12.53 0.23
N TYR A 42 1.82 12.28 1.17
CA TYR A 42 2.01 13.11 2.36
C TYR A 42 3.12 14.13 2.14
N LEU A 43 2.80 15.40 2.39
CA LEU A 43 3.74 16.51 2.32
C LEU A 43 4.12 16.99 3.70
N GLU A 44 5.42 17.13 3.96
CA GLU A 44 5.94 17.82 5.13
C GLU A 44 6.68 19.08 4.67
N ASN A 45 6.24 20.24 5.13
CA ASN A 45 6.77 21.54 4.68
C ASN A 45 6.80 21.67 3.15
N ASN A 46 5.71 21.24 2.49
CA ASN A 46 5.54 21.24 1.04
C ASN A 46 6.47 20.28 0.28
N VAL A 47 7.14 19.37 0.98
CA VAL A 47 8.00 18.35 0.38
C VAL A 47 7.32 16.98 0.47
N PRO A 48 7.15 16.25 -0.64
CA PRO A 48 6.61 14.89 -0.60
C PRO A 48 7.59 13.95 0.11
N VAL A 49 7.11 13.28 1.17
CA VAL A 49 7.94 12.43 2.03
C VAL A 49 7.38 11.03 2.27
N GLY A 50 6.23 10.75 1.71
CA GLY A 50 5.62 9.42 1.80
C GLY A 50 4.39 9.32 0.92
N TYR A 51 3.98 8.10 0.61
CA TYR A 51 2.77 7.86 -0.16
C TYR A 51 2.17 6.49 0.15
N VAL A 52 0.89 6.36 -0.16
CA VAL A 52 0.21 5.07 -0.25
C VAL A 52 -0.52 5.01 -1.58
N ALA A 53 -0.44 3.87 -2.23
CA ALA A 53 -1.12 3.60 -3.48
C ALA A 53 -2.19 2.55 -3.27
N VAL A 54 -3.43 2.85 -3.69
CA VAL A 54 -4.60 1.99 -3.48
C VAL A 54 -5.23 1.65 -4.82
N TYR A 55 -5.25 0.37 -5.14
CA TYR A 55 -5.97 -0.14 -6.30
C TYR A 55 -7.44 -0.31 -5.94
N THR A 56 -8.33 0.26 -6.75
CA THR A 56 -9.75 0.36 -6.42
C THR A 56 -10.63 -0.74 -7.01
N LYS A 57 -10.02 -1.76 -7.63
CA LYS A 57 -10.69 -2.90 -8.23
C LYS A 57 -10.35 -4.20 -7.52
N ASP A 58 -11.10 -5.25 -7.78
CA ASP A 58 -10.99 -6.54 -7.09
C ASP A 58 -10.18 -7.61 -7.84
N ASP A 59 -9.56 -7.26 -8.96
CA ASP A 59 -8.76 -8.18 -9.78
C ASP A 59 -7.24 -8.11 -9.50
N PHE A 60 -6.85 -7.55 -8.37
CA PHE A 60 -5.44 -7.36 -8.02
C PHE A 60 -4.65 -8.67 -7.90
N CYS A 61 -5.29 -9.77 -7.50
CA CYS A 61 -4.62 -11.06 -7.44
C CYS A 61 -4.17 -11.53 -8.83
N LYS A 62 -4.97 -11.25 -9.86
CA LYS A 62 -4.62 -11.56 -11.24
C LYS A 62 -3.46 -10.69 -11.71
N LEU A 63 -3.48 -9.40 -11.40
CA LEU A 63 -2.42 -8.46 -11.80
C LEU A 63 -1.08 -8.78 -11.14
N GLU A 64 -1.10 -9.20 -9.88
CA GLU A 64 0.08 -9.54 -9.09
C GLU A 64 0.48 -11.01 -9.20
N ASP A 65 -0.28 -11.82 -9.91
CA ASP A 65 -0.09 -13.27 -10.00
C ASP A 65 -0.10 -13.96 -8.63
N PHE A 66 -1.05 -13.53 -7.78
CA PHE A 66 -1.27 -14.11 -6.45
C PHE A 66 -2.37 -15.17 -6.48
N PRO A 67 -2.35 -16.15 -5.56
CA PRO A 67 -3.49 -17.04 -5.36
C PRO A 67 -4.77 -16.23 -5.09
N ASP A 68 -5.82 -16.47 -5.86
CA ASP A 68 -7.06 -15.72 -5.74
C ASP A 68 -8.00 -16.41 -4.74
N LYS A 69 -7.89 -15.99 -3.48
CA LYS A 69 -8.69 -16.50 -2.35
C LYS A 69 -9.38 -15.37 -1.60
N ILE A 70 -9.67 -14.27 -2.29
CA ILE A 70 -10.31 -13.11 -1.65
C ILE A 70 -11.82 -13.24 -1.66
N ASP A 71 -12.46 -12.56 -0.69
CA ASP A 71 -13.91 -12.41 -0.64
C ASP A 71 -14.31 -11.13 -1.37
N ARG A 72 -15.10 -11.27 -2.44
CA ARG A 72 -15.56 -10.17 -3.29
C ARG A 72 -16.95 -9.64 -2.93
N ASN A 73 -17.47 -10.00 -1.77
CA ASN A 73 -18.73 -9.42 -1.29
C ASN A 73 -18.54 -7.95 -0.90
N GLY A 74 -19.30 -7.06 -1.53
CA GLY A 74 -19.19 -5.63 -1.31
C GLY A 74 -18.05 -4.98 -2.11
N LYS A 75 -17.68 -3.78 -1.70
CA LYS A 75 -16.57 -3.04 -2.33
C LYS A 75 -15.24 -3.56 -1.82
N VAL A 76 -14.32 -3.80 -2.73
CA VAL A 76 -12.97 -4.31 -2.45
C VAL A 76 -11.94 -3.32 -2.96
N SER A 77 -10.91 -3.07 -2.17
CA SER A 77 -9.73 -2.30 -2.57
C SER A 77 -8.48 -3.02 -2.10
N TYR A 78 -7.34 -2.65 -2.67
CA TYR A 78 -6.07 -3.27 -2.38
C TYR A 78 -5.00 -2.20 -2.17
N ILE A 79 -4.30 -2.25 -1.04
CA ILE A 79 -3.12 -1.41 -0.83
C ILE A 79 -1.98 -1.98 -1.65
N TRP A 80 -1.64 -1.29 -2.74
CA TRP A 80 -0.57 -1.70 -3.63
C TRP A 80 0.80 -1.57 -2.96
N GLU A 81 1.04 -0.41 -2.34
CA GLU A 81 2.21 -0.17 -1.49
C GLU A 81 2.02 1.05 -0.61
N ILE A 82 2.73 1.08 0.51
CA ILE A 82 2.82 2.23 1.41
C ILE A 82 4.30 2.45 1.74
N VAL A 83 4.81 3.65 1.47
CA VAL A 83 6.23 3.95 1.57
C VAL A 83 6.43 5.31 2.22
N THR A 84 7.34 5.37 3.20
CA THR A 84 7.83 6.63 3.77
C THR A 84 9.29 6.83 3.38
N ASP A 85 9.66 8.03 2.96
CA ASP A 85 11.05 8.35 2.65
C ASP A 85 11.94 8.04 3.87
N LYS A 86 13.02 7.35 3.62
CA LYS A 86 13.96 6.87 4.63
C LYS A 86 14.39 7.97 5.61
N LYS A 87 14.55 9.20 5.11
CA LYS A 87 14.94 10.37 5.92
C LYS A 87 13.86 10.84 6.89
N TYR A 88 12.62 10.41 6.68
CA TYR A 88 11.45 10.86 7.44
C TYR A 88 10.78 9.74 8.23
N MET A 89 11.41 8.58 8.33
CA MET A 89 10.91 7.45 9.11
C MET A 89 10.87 7.79 10.61
N GLY A 90 9.96 7.16 11.35
CA GLY A 90 9.80 7.37 12.78
C GLY A 90 9.00 8.61 13.17
N LYS A 91 8.39 9.30 12.21
CA LYS A 91 7.58 10.51 12.45
C LYS A 91 6.07 10.27 12.34
N GLY A 92 5.64 9.03 12.20
CA GLY A 92 4.22 8.68 12.12
C GLY A 92 3.57 8.94 10.74
N ILE A 93 4.36 9.14 9.69
CA ILE A 93 3.83 9.45 8.34
C ILE A 93 3.03 8.29 7.79
N ALA A 94 3.52 7.05 7.90
CA ALA A 94 2.79 5.86 7.46
C ALA A 94 1.45 5.72 8.20
N SER A 95 1.41 6.01 9.49
CA SER A 95 0.17 6.01 10.28
C SER A 95 -0.81 7.07 9.78
N LYS A 96 -0.33 8.27 9.46
CA LYS A 96 -1.20 9.34 8.92
C LYS A 96 -1.76 8.98 7.55
N LEU A 97 -0.96 8.37 6.70
CA LEU A 97 -1.41 7.86 5.40
C LEU A 97 -2.46 6.76 5.57
N MET A 98 -2.22 5.82 6.49
CA MET A 98 -3.17 4.74 6.78
C MET A 98 -4.50 5.29 7.30
N GLN A 99 -4.47 6.24 8.23
CA GLN A 99 -5.68 6.88 8.76
C GLN A 99 -6.48 7.56 7.66
N TYR A 100 -5.81 8.30 6.78
CA TYR A 100 -6.46 8.97 5.65
C TYR A 100 -7.14 7.96 4.72
N LEU A 101 -6.41 6.93 4.33
CA LEU A 101 -6.90 5.85 3.48
C LEU A 101 -8.13 5.16 4.11
N LEU A 102 -8.07 4.79 5.37
CA LEU A 102 -9.17 4.12 6.05
C LEU A 102 -10.40 5.02 6.16
N ASN A 103 -10.19 6.31 6.38
CA ASN A 103 -11.29 7.26 6.41
C ASN A 103 -11.95 7.43 5.03
N LYS A 104 -11.14 7.45 3.98
CA LYS A 104 -11.64 7.59 2.60
C LYS A 104 -12.39 6.35 2.12
N PHE A 105 -11.94 5.16 2.51
CA PHE A 105 -12.48 3.88 2.05
C PHE A 105 -13.39 3.20 3.07
N LYS A 106 -14.17 3.97 3.82
CA LYS A 106 -15.17 3.43 4.75
C LYS A 106 -16.16 2.52 4.02
N GLY A 107 -16.49 1.39 4.61
CA GLY A 107 -17.38 0.40 4.04
C GLY A 107 -16.73 -0.53 3.02
N CYS A 108 -15.46 -0.34 2.71
CA CYS A 108 -14.71 -1.22 1.82
C CYS A 108 -14.02 -2.34 2.59
N LYS A 109 -13.88 -3.47 1.94
CA LYS A 109 -12.97 -4.53 2.35
C LYS A 109 -11.60 -4.20 1.75
N ILE A 110 -10.59 -4.02 2.58
CA ILE A 110 -9.27 -3.58 2.13
C ILE A 110 -8.27 -4.70 2.35
N TYR A 111 -7.66 -5.16 1.26
CA TYR A 111 -6.60 -6.16 1.27
C TYR A 111 -5.22 -5.50 1.19
N SER A 112 -4.22 -6.17 1.74
CA SER A 112 -2.82 -5.76 1.66
C SER A 112 -1.92 -6.97 1.76
N CYS A 113 -0.94 -7.12 0.87
CA CYS A 113 -0.02 -8.25 0.87
C CYS A 113 1.33 -7.80 1.40
N ILE A 114 1.78 -8.45 2.48
CA ILE A 114 3.01 -8.08 3.18
C ILE A 114 3.92 -9.29 3.28
N ALA A 115 5.19 -9.13 2.92
CA ALA A 115 6.20 -10.16 3.13
C ALA A 115 6.33 -10.46 4.63
N LYS A 116 6.43 -11.74 4.98
CA LYS A 116 6.48 -12.20 6.37
C LYS A 116 7.60 -11.54 7.18
N ASP A 117 8.72 -11.22 6.54
CA ASP A 117 9.88 -10.59 7.19
C ASP A 117 9.80 -9.05 7.27
N ASN A 118 8.76 -8.45 6.69
CA ASN A 118 8.55 -7.00 6.77
C ASN A 118 7.79 -6.66 8.06
N ILE A 119 8.48 -6.76 9.19
CA ILE A 119 7.90 -6.59 10.52
C ILE A 119 7.29 -5.19 10.73
N PRO A 120 7.94 -4.08 10.35
CA PRO A 120 7.33 -2.76 10.53
C PRO A 120 5.98 -2.60 9.82
N SER A 121 5.85 -3.13 8.61
CA SER A 121 4.60 -3.07 7.86
C SER A 121 3.51 -3.95 8.47
N LEU A 122 3.87 -5.16 8.93
CA LEU A 122 2.95 -6.04 9.64
C LEU A 122 2.40 -5.37 10.90
N LYS A 123 3.27 -4.73 11.69
CA LYS A 123 2.87 -4.00 12.91
C LYS A 123 1.95 -2.82 12.60
N LEU A 124 2.23 -2.08 11.54
CA LEU A 124 1.38 -0.98 11.09
C LEU A 124 -0.03 -1.48 10.76
N HIS A 125 -0.12 -2.53 9.96
CA HIS A 125 -1.42 -3.10 9.57
C HIS A 125 -2.17 -3.68 10.77
N GLU A 126 -1.50 -4.40 11.65
CA GLU A 126 -2.09 -4.94 12.89
C GLU A 126 -2.67 -3.83 13.77
N LYS A 127 -1.93 -2.74 13.94
CA LYS A 127 -2.37 -1.57 14.71
C LYS A 127 -3.71 -1.02 14.21
N TYR A 128 -3.95 -1.08 12.91
CA TYR A 128 -5.17 -0.56 12.30
C TYR A 128 -6.25 -1.64 12.05
N GLY A 129 -6.07 -2.83 12.63
CA GLY A 129 -7.10 -3.86 12.65
C GLY A 129 -7.13 -4.78 11.44
N PHE A 130 -6.07 -4.81 10.64
CA PHE A 130 -5.92 -5.81 9.59
C PHE A 130 -5.67 -7.17 10.19
N LYS A 131 -6.27 -8.21 9.61
CA LYS A 131 -6.13 -9.60 10.04
C LYS A 131 -5.63 -10.45 8.88
N GLU A 132 -4.98 -11.56 9.19
CA GLU A 132 -4.52 -12.50 8.19
C GLU A 132 -5.70 -13.17 7.49
N ALA A 133 -5.71 -13.11 6.16
CA ALA A 133 -6.67 -13.84 5.33
C ALA A 133 -6.09 -15.19 4.89
N TYR A 134 -4.90 -15.18 4.30
CA TYR A 134 -4.20 -16.39 3.89
C TYR A 134 -2.71 -16.10 3.66
N ARG A 135 -1.91 -17.16 3.52
CA ARG A 135 -0.48 -17.09 3.20
C ARG A 135 -0.18 -17.82 1.91
N PHE A 136 0.87 -17.42 1.25
CA PHE A 136 1.39 -18.10 0.07
C PHE A 136 2.88 -17.82 -0.06
N THR A 137 3.57 -18.61 -0.91
CA THR A 137 5.00 -18.42 -1.18
C THR A 137 5.20 -17.96 -2.61
N ASP A 138 5.86 -16.81 -2.76
CA ASP A 138 6.31 -16.24 -4.03
C ASP A 138 7.70 -15.68 -3.75
N CYS A 139 8.77 -16.32 -4.19
CA CYS A 139 10.16 -16.02 -3.81
C CYS A 139 10.35 -15.91 -2.29
N LYS A 140 9.40 -15.35 -1.57
CA LYS A 140 9.32 -15.23 -0.12
C LYS A 140 7.93 -15.62 0.36
N GLU A 141 7.80 -15.95 1.66
CA GLU A 141 6.50 -16.15 2.27
C GLU A 141 5.77 -14.82 2.38
N GLN A 142 4.54 -14.77 1.86
CA GLN A 142 3.68 -13.60 1.84
C GLN A 142 2.45 -13.82 2.69
N ILE A 143 1.99 -12.77 3.34
CA ILE A 143 0.77 -12.78 4.15
C ILE A 143 -0.22 -11.81 3.51
N MET A 144 -1.35 -12.33 3.07
CA MET A 144 -2.46 -11.50 2.62
C MET A 144 -3.28 -11.09 3.85
N LEU A 145 -3.34 -9.79 4.09
CA LEU A 145 -4.10 -9.20 5.18
C LEU A 145 -5.41 -8.62 4.65
N VAL A 146 -6.39 -8.53 5.51
CA VAL A 146 -7.70 -7.93 5.19
C VAL A 146 -8.25 -7.14 6.36
N LYS A 147 -8.89 -6.02 6.04
CA LYS A 147 -9.67 -5.24 6.99
C LYS A 147 -11.06 -5.00 6.43
N ASN A 148 -12.08 -5.34 7.21
CA ASN A 148 -13.45 -4.93 6.94
C ASN A 148 -13.64 -3.54 7.52
N ASN A 149 -13.49 -2.54 6.67
CA ASN A 149 -13.48 -1.15 7.10
C ASN A 149 -14.95 -0.59 7.06
#